data_92a8c31c0d15a5d0a7e8cdb10e0cba5d
#
_entry.id   92a8c31c0d15a5d0a7e8cdb10e0cba5d
#
_cell.length_a   1.000
_cell.length_b   1.000
_cell.length_c   1.000
_cell.angle_alpha   90.00
_cell.angle_beta   90.00
_cell.angle_gamma   90.00
#
_symmetry.space_group_name_H-M   'P 1'
#
loop_
_entity.id
_entity.type
_entity.pdbx_description
1 polymer ?
#
loop_
_entity_poly.entity_id
_entity_poly.type
_entity_poly.pdbx_seq_one_letter_code
_entity_poly.pdbx_strand_id
1 'polypeptide(L)'
;MEAELIIMFMVAATTSAYFLWFHQLSRRLTGPKVYPFFGSLPILFLNRARIHDWIAGNLRSCSINGGSGTYQTTTIAIPYFARKQGFYTVTCNPKNIEHILRTRFDNYPKGPTWQTAFHDLLGQGIFNSDGETWLIQRKTAALEFTTRTLRQAMARWVSRTIKTRLWLILEKASQEQFPVDLQDLLLRLTFDNICGLTFGKDPETLSTELSENPFATAFDSATEATLQRLLYPGFLWRLKKLFGIGAEMRLRKSLQVVENYMSEALTARKLNPSDDLLSRFIKKRDVDGNIFPNHVLKRIALNFVLAGRDTSSVALSWFFWLIMNNPLIETKIINELTSVLEETRGSDPNTWISDPLIFDEADKLVYLKAALAETLRLYPSVPEDFKYVINDDILPDGTKVPAGSTVTYSIYSVGRMKSVWGEDCLEFKPERWLSETGDKFVPPKDGYKFVAFNAGPRTCLGKDLAYLQMKSVVSAVLLRYRLSLVPGHKVEQKMSLTLFMKNGLKVYLHPRDLTSA
;
A
#
# COMPACT_ATOMS: atom_id res chain seq x y z
N MET A 1 16.67 29.09 -51.54
CA MET A 1 18.01 28.46 -51.40
C MET A 1 18.75 28.93 -50.14
N GLU A 2 19.02 30.23 -49.93
CA GLU A 2 19.71 30.70 -48.68
C GLU A 2 18.90 30.42 -47.41
N ALA A 3 17.58 30.70 -47.40
CA ALA A 3 16.73 30.42 -46.24
C ALA A 3 16.65 28.91 -45.91
N GLU A 4 16.62 28.03 -46.89
CA GLU A 4 16.61 26.59 -46.69
C GLU A 4 17.94 26.09 -46.14
N LEU A 5 19.06 26.62 -46.59
CA LEU A 5 20.40 26.34 -46.05
C LEU A 5 20.54 26.80 -44.60
N ILE A 6 20.01 27.98 -44.25
CA ILE A 6 20.00 28.49 -42.89
C ILE A 6 19.14 27.57 -41.98
N ILE A 7 17.95 27.17 -42.44
CA ILE A 7 17.09 26.25 -41.70
C ILE A 7 17.77 24.90 -41.49
N MET A 8 18.36 24.32 -42.54
CA MET A 8 19.13 23.06 -42.43
C MET A 8 20.28 23.18 -41.44
N PHE A 9 21.03 24.26 -41.48
CA PHE A 9 22.12 24.50 -40.53
C PHE A 9 21.60 24.62 -39.07
N MET A 10 20.53 25.38 -38.85
CA MET A 10 19.90 25.52 -37.53
C MET A 10 19.37 24.16 -37.00
N VAL A 11 18.73 23.34 -37.83
CA VAL A 11 18.26 22.01 -37.48
C VAL A 11 19.45 21.10 -37.14
N ALA A 12 20.52 21.11 -37.94
CA ALA A 12 21.71 20.31 -37.67
C ALA A 12 22.41 20.76 -36.38
N ALA A 13 22.56 22.06 -36.15
CA ALA A 13 23.16 22.60 -34.95
C ALA A 13 22.35 22.27 -33.67
N THR A 14 21.02 22.44 -33.72
CA THR A 14 20.13 22.11 -32.58
C THR A 14 20.12 20.61 -32.29
N THR A 15 20.11 19.78 -33.31
CA THR A 15 20.18 18.31 -33.19
C THR A 15 21.52 17.88 -32.56
N SER A 16 22.64 18.44 -33.04
CA SER A 16 23.98 18.16 -32.51
C SER A 16 24.09 18.62 -31.04
N ALA A 17 23.62 19.82 -30.72
CA ALA A 17 23.59 20.34 -29.36
C ALA A 17 22.74 19.45 -28.43
N TYR A 18 21.59 18.96 -28.89
CA TYR A 18 20.76 18.02 -28.14
C TYR A 18 21.50 16.70 -27.86
N PHE A 19 22.14 16.08 -28.85
CA PHE A 19 22.86 14.81 -28.64
C PHE A 19 24.09 14.98 -27.75
N LEU A 20 24.80 16.09 -27.82
CA LEU A 20 25.91 16.42 -26.90
C LEU A 20 25.40 16.56 -25.46
N TRP A 21 24.31 17.34 -25.27
CA TRP A 21 23.66 17.46 -23.98
C TRP A 21 23.17 16.10 -23.43
N PHE A 22 22.51 15.31 -24.27
CA PHE A 22 22.02 13.97 -23.89
C PHE A 22 23.18 13.04 -23.50
N HIS A 23 24.28 13.07 -24.24
CA HIS A 23 25.47 12.31 -23.90
C HIS A 23 26.03 12.71 -22.53
N GLN A 24 26.13 14.00 -22.25
CA GLN A 24 26.55 14.49 -20.92
C GLN A 24 25.57 14.08 -19.83
N LEU A 25 24.27 14.18 -20.07
CA LEU A 25 23.22 13.75 -19.12
C LEU A 25 23.36 12.24 -18.83
N SER A 26 23.40 11.41 -19.86
CA SER A 26 23.45 9.94 -19.71
C SER A 26 24.67 9.45 -18.93
N ARG A 27 25.80 10.16 -19.01
CA ARG A 27 27.02 9.85 -18.24
C ARG A 27 26.92 10.21 -16.75
N ARG A 28 26.04 11.14 -16.39
CA ARG A 28 25.82 11.56 -14.99
C ARG A 28 24.80 10.69 -14.26
N LEU A 29 23.93 10.02 -15.02
CA LEU A 29 22.91 9.18 -14.42
C LEU A 29 23.52 7.83 -14.00
N THR A 30 23.23 7.41 -12.79
CA THR A 30 23.73 6.17 -12.18
C THR A 30 22.73 5.01 -12.27
N GLY A 31 21.53 5.29 -12.78
CA GLY A 31 20.42 4.34 -12.85
C GLY A 31 20.37 3.56 -14.17
N PRO A 32 19.20 3.03 -14.50
CA PRO A 32 18.98 2.25 -15.71
C PRO A 32 19.25 3.05 -16.97
N LYS A 33 19.55 2.33 -18.06
CA LYS A 33 19.84 2.90 -19.38
C LYS A 33 18.73 3.88 -19.80
N VAL A 34 19.15 5.04 -20.31
CA VAL A 34 18.27 6.07 -20.85
C VAL A 34 18.43 6.16 -22.37
N TYR A 35 17.36 6.53 -23.06
CA TYR A 35 17.29 6.69 -24.51
C TYR A 35 17.03 8.16 -24.88
N PRO A 36 17.50 8.64 -26.04
CA PRO A 36 17.17 9.98 -26.51
C PRO A 36 15.64 10.20 -26.52
N PHE A 37 15.19 11.37 -26.11
CA PHE A 37 13.80 11.81 -25.95
C PHE A 37 12.98 11.03 -24.93
N PHE A 38 13.07 9.72 -24.91
CA PHE A 38 12.22 8.82 -24.10
C PHE A 38 12.78 8.49 -22.71
N GLY A 39 14.04 8.90 -22.42
CA GLY A 39 14.65 8.59 -21.12
C GLY A 39 14.63 7.09 -20.80
N SER A 40 14.22 6.74 -19.57
CA SER A 40 14.08 5.35 -19.11
C SER A 40 12.70 4.73 -19.39
N LEU A 41 11.75 5.45 -19.99
CA LEU A 41 10.38 4.93 -20.24
C LEU A 41 10.37 3.59 -20.98
N PRO A 42 11.16 3.36 -22.08
CA PRO A 42 11.15 2.07 -22.78
C PRO A 42 11.52 0.91 -21.87
N ILE A 43 12.53 1.07 -21.01
CA ILE A 43 12.96 0.01 -20.08
C ILE A 43 11.95 -0.19 -18.96
N LEU A 44 11.35 0.89 -18.44
CA LEU A 44 10.25 0.80 -17.46
C LEU A 44 9.08 -0.01 -18.04
N PHE A 45 8.69 0.26 -19.28
CA PHE A 45 7.60 -0.45 -19.93
C PHE A 45 7.91 -1.94 -20.14
N LEU A 46 9.12 -2.27 -20.56
CA LEU A 46 9.57 -3.67 -20.71
C LEU A 46 9.58 -4.44 -19.39
N ASN A 47 9.86 -3.77 -18.27
CA ASN A 47 9.91 -4.39 -16.94
C ASN A 47 8.62 -4.19 -16.11
N ARG A 48 7.53 -3.67 -16.68
CA ARG A 48 6.31 -3.34 -15.93
C ARG A 48 5.68 -4.50 -15.16
N ALA A 49 5.85 -5.74 -15.65
CA ALA A 49 5.33 -6.94 -14.98
C ALA A 49 6.12 -7.33 -13.72
N ARG A 50 7.36 -6.84 -13.58
CA ARG A 50 8.24 -7.09 -12.43
C ARG A 50 8.91 -5.80 -11.94
N ILE A 51 8.16 -4.70 -11.95
CA ILE A 51 8.73 -3.36 -11.76
C ILE A 51 9.49 -3.22 -10.43
N HIS A 52 8.95 -3.80 -9.34
CA HIS A 52 9.57 -3.69 -8.01
C HIS A 52 10.85 -4.52 -7.91
N ASP A 53 10.88 -5.74 -8.49
CA ASP A 53 12.09 -6.55 -8.57
C ASP A 53 13.17 -5.89 -9.44
N TRP A 54 12.75 -5.24 -10.53
CA TRP A 54 13.66 -4.51 -11.40
C TRP A 54 14.25 -3.28 -10.70
N ILE A 55 13.44 -2.50 -9.96
CA ILE A 55 13.93 -1.38 -9.12
C ILE A 55 14.91 -1.91 -8.06
N ALA A 56 14.55 -2.99 -7.36
CA ALA A 56 15.41 -3.61 -6.35
C ALA A 56 16.73 -4.11 -6.95
N GLY A 57 16.71 -4.66 -8.16
CA GLY A 57 17.92 -5.06 -8.90
C GLY A 57 18.84 -3.88 -9.18
N ASN A 58 18.31 -2.76 -9.68
CA ASN A 58 19.09 -1.55 -9.93
C ASN A 58 19.68 -0.97 -8.63
N LEU A 59 18.88 -0.88 -7.56
CA LEU A 59 19.34 -0.39 -6.25
C LEU A 59 20.42 -1.30 -5.65
N ARG A 60 20.28 -2.62 -5.80
CA ARG A 60 21.30 -3.59 -5.36
C ARG A 60 22.59 -3.40 -6.11
N SER A 61 22.54 -3.21 -7.43
CA SER A 61 23.74 -2.93 -8.24
C SER A 61 24.45 -1.65 -7.78
N CYS A 62 23.70 -0.63 -7.38
CA CYS A 62 24.25 0.62 -6.82
C CYS A 62 24.75 0.48 -5.36
N SER A 63 24.52 -0.65 -4.69
CA SER A 63 24.97 -0.93 -3.33
C SER A 63 26.23 -1.80 -3.27
N ILE A 64 26.67 -2.36 -4.40
CA ILE A 64 27.87 -3.19 -4.50
C ILE A 64 29.11 -2.30 -4.30
N ASN A 65 30.15 -2.86 -3.66
CA ASN A 65 31.42 -2.18 -3.40
C ASN A 65 31.32 -0.88 -2.57
N GLY A 66 30.40 -0.87 -1.59
CA GLY A 66 30.24 0.29 -0.70
C GLY A 66 29.38 1.42 -1.28
N GLY A 67 28.67 1.15 -2.36
CA GLY A 67 27.75 2.10 -2.97
C GLY A 67 26.53 2.43 -2.08
N SER A 68 25.88 3.56 -2.36
CA SER A 68 24.88 4.18 -1.50
C SER A 68 23.50 3.51 -1.47
N GLY A 69 23.19 2.59 -2.41
CA GLY A 69 21.82 2.10 -2.61
C GLY A 69 20.87 3.17 -3.16
N THR A 70 21.43 4.09 -3.95
CA THR A 70 20.70 5.20 -4.58
C THR A 70 21.11 5.32 -6.03
N TYR A 71 20.15 5.56 -6.91
CA TYR A 71 20.43 5.88 -8.32
C TYR A 71 19.57 7.05 -8.81
N GLN A 72 20.04 7.67 -9.90
CA GLN A 72 19.32 8.75 -10.57
C GLN A 72 19.01 8.37 -12.02
N THR A 73 17.84 8.76 -12.49
CA THR A 73 17.37 8.49 -13.85
C THR A 73 16.45 9.61 -14.34
N THR A 74 16.14 9.62 -15.62
CA THR A 74 15.11 10.48 -16.18
C THR A 74 14.12 9.66 -17.02
N THR A 75 12.83 9.91 -16.82
CA THR A 75 11.78 9.24 -17.60
C THR A 75 11.55 9.90 -18.95
N ILE A 76 11.91 11.19 -19.10
CA ILE A 76 11.84 11.93 -20.37
C ILE A 76 13.13 12.70 -20.53
N ALA A 77 13.91 12.38 -21.58
CA ALA A 77 15.20 13.01 -21.86
C ALA A 77 15.06 14.23 -22.78
N ILE A 78 14.26 15.22 -22.35
CA ILE A 78 14.13 16.55 -22.95
C ILE A 78 14.63 17.55 -21.88
N PRO A 79 15.44 18.57 -22.25
CA PRO A 79 16.17 19.42 -21.29
C PRO A 79 15.34 19.97 -20.12
N TYR A 80 14.14 20.44 -20.40
CA TYR A 80 13.24 20.96 -19.35
C TYR A 80 12.75 19.87 -18.39
N PHE A 81 12.24 18.74 -18.95
CA PHE A 81 11.68 17.65 -18.15
C PHE A 81 12.76 16.85 -17.42
N ALA A 82 13.92 16.65 -18.07
CA ALA A 82 15.03 15.88 -17.51
C ALA A 82 15.71 16.54 -16.30
N ARG A 83 15.42 17.81 -16.04
CA ARG A 83 15.96 18.54 -14.87
C ARG A 83 14.94 18.76 -13.76
N LYS A 84 13.65 18.51 -14.03
CA LYS A 84 12.54 18.75 -13.09
C LYS A 84 11.64 17.52 -12.98
N GLN A 85 10.42 17.58 -13.46
CA GLN A 85 9.38 16.55 -13.30
C GLN A 85 9.74 15.17 -13.86
N GLY A 86 10.62 15.09 -14.84
CA GLY A 86 11.10 13.83 -15.41
C GLY A 86 12.33 13.25 -14.72
N PHE A 87 12.94 13.97 -13.77
CA PHE A 87 14.13 13.53 -13.05
C PHE A 87 13.75 12.82 -11.74
N TYR A 88 14.26 11.61 -11.56
CA TYR A 88 13.99 10.77 -10.41
C TYR A 88 15.28 10.37 -9.70
N THR A 89 15.29 10.57 -8.38
CA THR A 89 16.27 9.96 -7.48
C THR A 89 15.56 8.82 -6.75
N VAL A 90 16.05 7.59 -6.86
CA VAL A 90 15.47 6.40 -6.25
C VAL A 90 16.45 5.86 -5.22
N THR A 91 15.98 5.65 -3.99
CA THR A 91 16.85 5.23 -2.87
C THR A 91 16.20 4.12 -2.04
N CYS A 92 17.03 3.25 -1.48
CA CYS A 92 16.67 2.30 -0.41
C CYS A 92 17.60 2.43 0.81
N ASN A 93 18.37 3.53 0.89
CA ASN A 93 19.26 3.81 2.02
C ASN A 93 18.45 4.34 3.22
N PRO A 94 18.46 3.68 4.40
CA PRO A 94 17.69 4.11 5.58
C PRO A 94 18.00 5.54 6.02
N LYS A 95 19.26 6.00 5.92
CA LYS A 95 19.64 7.38 6.28
C LYS A 95 19.03 8.41 5.33
N ASN A 96 18.95 8.09 4.03
CA ASN A 96 18.27 8.94 3.06
C ASN A 96 16.77 8.97 3.33
N ILE A 97 16.16 7.81 3.68
CA ILE A 97 14.74 7.72 4.03
C ILE A 97 14.44 8.56 5.29
N GLU A 98 15.30 8.50 6.31
CA GLU A 98 15.17 9.37 7.50
C GLU A 98 15.26 10.86 7.13
N HIS A 99 16.19 11.21 6.28
CA HIS A 99 16.37 12.60 5.81
C HIS A 99 15.10 13.12 5.12
N ILE A 100 14.52 12.33 4.21
CA ILE A 100 13.31 12.66 3.46
C ILE A 100 12.07 12.73 4.37
N LEU A 101 11.93 11.78 5.29
CA LEU A 101 10.70 11.63 6.08
C LEU A 101 10.70 12.36 7.41
N ARG A 102 11.86 12.82 7.89
CA ARG A 102 12.01 13.47 9.20
C ARG A 102 12.86 14.72 9.14
N THR A 103 14.13 14.61 8.77
CA THR A 103 15.12 15.70 8.94
C THR A 103 14.78 16.91 8.06
N ARG A 104 14.39 16.68 6.82
CA ARG A 104 14.01 17.70 5.84
C ARG A 104 12.57 17.51 5.35
N PHE A 105 11.69 17.06 6.21
CA PHE A 105 10.30 16.70 5.90
C PHE A 105 9.57 17.76 5.06
N ASP A 106 9.75 19.05 5.40
CA ASP A 106 9.09 20.16 4.71
C ASP A 106 9.60 20.35 3.27
N ASN A 107 10.82 19.88 2.95
CA ASN A 107 11.37 19.92 1.59
C ASN A 107 10.82 18.81 0.69
N TYR A 108 10.13 17.81 1.26
CA TYR A 108 9.66 16.60 0.57
C TYR A 108 8.15 16.35 0.72
N PRO A 109 7.29 17.28 0.27
CA PRO A 109 5.84 17.08 0.26
C PRO A 109 5.40 16.02 -0.77
N LYS A 110 4.09 15.71 -0.80
CA LYS A 110 3.49 14.92 -1.89
C LYS A 110 3.61 15.62 -3.24
N GLY A 111 3.43 16.91 -3.24
CA GLY A 111 3.67 17.80 -4.37
C GLY A 111 2.58 17.81 -5.44
N PRO A 112 2.71 18.73 -6.42
CA PRO A 112 1.63 19.06 -7.34
C PRO A 112 1.26 17.91 -8.30
N THR A 113 2.22 17.08 -8.70
CA THR A 113 1.95 15.96 -9.63
C THR A 113 1.03 14.94 -8.98
N TRP A 114 1.33 14.53 -7.74
CA TRP A 114 0.48 13.63 -6.96
C TRP A 114 -0.88 14.26 -6.70
N GLN A 115 -0.90 15.46 -6.14
CA GLN A 115 -2.12 16.16 -5.79
C GLN A 115 -3.08 16.30 -6.97
N THR A 116 -2.57 16.69 -8.15
CA THR A 116 -3.37 16.84 -9.35
C THR A 116 -3.92 15.51 -9.85
N ALA A 117 -3.11 14.45 -9.82
CA ALA A 117 -3.54 13.12 -10.28
C ALA A 117 -4.69 12.56 -9.43
N PHE A 118 -4.61 12.68 -8.11
CA PHE A 118 -5.57 12.10 -7.17
C PHE A 118 -6.71 13.03 -6.77
N HIS A 119 -6.72 14.29 -7.22
CA HIS A 119 -7.69 15.29 -6.80
C HIS A 119 -9.15 14.86 -6.99
N ASP A 120 -9.48 14.28 -8.13
CA ASP A 120 -10.87 13.91 -8.43
C ASP A 120 -11.39 12.80 -7.49
N LEU A 121 -10.54 11.87 -7.08
CA LEU A 121 -10.90 10.77 -6.17
C LEU A 121 -10.76 11.16 -4.69
N LEU A 122 -9.61 11.66 -4.30
CA LEU A 122 -9.25 11.88 -2.89
C LEU A 122 -9.45 13.32 -2.41
N GLY A 123 -9.71 14.26 -3.34
CA GLY A 123 -9.85 15.68 -3.01
C GLY A 123 -8.61 16.23 -2.31
N GLN A 124 -8.83 17.00 -1.26
CA GLN A 124 -7.82 17.46 -0.31
C GLN A 124 -7.76 16.59 0.96
N GLY A 125 -8.08 15.28 0.84
CA GLY A 125 -8.00 14.35 1.95
C GLY A 125 -6.55 14.11 2.41
N ILE A 126 -6.40 13.40 3.54
CA ILE A 126 -5.11 13.23 4.26
C ILE A 126 -3.98 12.65 3.38
N PHE A 127 -4.30 11.84 2.37
CA PHE A 127 -3.31 11.29 1.43
C PHE A 127 -2.92 12.24 0.31
N ASN A 128 -3.75 13.26 0.03
CA ASN A 128 -3.58 14.16 -1.11
C ASN A 128 -3.32 15.62 -0.70
N SER A 129 -3.09 15.88 0.58
CA SER A 129 -2.78 17.22 1.11
C SER A 129 -1.39 17.31 1.71
N ASP A 130 -0.85 18.54 1.72
CA ASP A 130 0.40 18.91 2.36
C ASP A 130 0.15 20.10 3.30
N GLY A 131 1.17 20.51 4.04
CA GLY A 131 1.16 21.70 4.90
C GLY A 131 0.07 21.64 5.98
N GLU A 132 -0.56 22.78 6.22
CA GLU A 132 -1.54 22.97 7.29
C GLU A 132 -2.80 22.11 7.11
N THR A 133 -3.33 22.03 5.89
CA THR A 133 -4.51 21.20 5.56
C THR A 133 -4.28 19.73 5.94
N TRP A 134 -3.10 19.20 5.63
CA TRP A 134 -2.73 17.85 6.04
C TRP A 134 -2.57 17.74 7.57
N LEU A 135 -1.92 18.72 8.20
CA LEU A 135 -1.64 18.69 9.65
C LEU A 135 -2.92 18.68 10.48
N ILE A 136 -3.92 19.49 10.12
CA ILE A 136 -5.23 19.53 10.79
C ILE A 136 -5.91 18.16 10.70
N GLN A 137 -6.03 17.60 9.50
CA GLN A 137 -6.64 16.28 9.31
C GLN A 137 -5.87 15.18 10.05
N ARG A 138 -4.53 15.23 10.00
CA ARG A 138 -3.66 14.29 10.68
C ARG A 138 -3.85 14.30 12.20
N LYS A 139 -3.87 15.48 12.83
CA LYS A 139 -4.10 15.65 14.27
C LYS A 139 -5.49 15.16 14.67
N THR A 140 -6.52 15.54 13.93
CA THR A 140 -7.91 15.12 14.17
C THR A 140 -8.05 13.60 14.08
N ALA A 141 -7.49 12.98 13.02
CA ALA A 141 -7.55 11.54 12.86
C ALA A 141 -6.75 10.79 13.95
N ALA A 142 -5.57 11.28 14.33
CA ALA A 142 -4.75 10.64 15.36
C ALA A 142 -5.49 10.47 16.70
N LEU A 143 -6.28 11.45 17.10
CA LEU A 143 -7.08 11.38 18.32
C LEU A 143 -8.12 10.25 18.27
N GLU A 144 -8.73 9.98 17.10
CA GLU A 144 -9.71 8.91 16.95
C GLU A 144 -9.07 7.53 16.88
N PHE A 145 -7.96 7.38 16.13
CA PHE A 145 -7.29 6.10 15.93
C PHE A 145 -6.61 5.53 17.17
N THR A 146 -6.33 6.36 18.18
CA THR A 146 -5.76 5.92 19.47
C THR A 146 -6.81 5.44 20.46
N THR A 147 -8.10 5.66 20.20
CA THR A 147 -9.17 5.33 21.15
C THR A 147 -9.40 3.82 21.28
N ARG A 148 -9.59 3.34 22.51
CA ARG A 148 -9.96 1.94 22.78
C ARG A 148 -11.30 1.58 22.10
N THR A 149 -12.23 2.53 22.06
CA THR A 149 -13.55 2.32 21.44
C THR A 149 -13.46 2.02 19.96
N LEU A 150 -12.56 2.69 19.20
CA LEU A 150 -12.37 2.40 17.78
C LEU A 150 -11.75 1.01 17.55
N ARG A 151 -10.79 0.61 18.40
CA ARG A 151 -10.20 -0.75 18.33
C ARG A 151 -11.26 -1.83 18.60
N GLN A 152 -12.11 -1.62 19.61
CA GLN A 152 -13.23 -2.52 19.91
C GLN A 152 -14.26 -2.55 18.77
N ALA A 153 -14.57 -1.40 18.16
CA ALA A 153 -15.44 -1.36 17.00
C ALA A 153 -14.87 -2.16 15.82
N MET A 154 -13.57 -2.02 15.54
CA MET A 154 -12.90 -2.81 14.52
C MET A 154 -12.94 -4.31 14.84
N ALA A 155 -12.65 -4.70 16.08
CA ALA A 155 -12.72 -6.10 16.48
C ALA A 155 -14.11 -6.70 16.26
N ARG A 156 -15.17 -5.95 16.61
CA ARG A 156 -16.57 -6.39 16.38
C ARG A 156 -16.88 -6.57 14.89
N TRP A 157 -16.48 -5.62 14.02
CA TRP A 157 -16.69 -5.73 12.58
C TRP A 157 -15.95 -6.93 11.99
N VAL A 158 -14.67 -7.10 12.33
CA VAL A 158 -13.85 -8.22 11.86
C VAL A 158 -14.43 -9.56 12.32
N SER A 159 -14.77 -9.68 13.61
CA SER A 159 -15.34 -10.92 14.16
C SER A 159 -16.68 -11.26 13.51
N ARG A 160 -17.57 -10.27 13.34
CA ARG A 160 -18.86 -10.46 12.64
C ARG A 160 -18.66 -10.96 11.21
N THR A 161 -17.83 -10.26 10.42
CA THR A 161 -17.61 -10.60 9.00
C THR A 161 -16.97 -11.97 8.84
N ILE A 162 -16.03 -12.34 9.71
CA ILE A 162 -15.45 -13.68 9.75
C ILE A 162 -16.54 -14.73 10.02
N LYS A 163 -17.26 -14.57 11.13
CA LYS A 163 -18.21 -15.59 11.62
C LYS A 163 -19.42 -15.77 10.69
N THR A 164 -19.98 -14.66 10.21
CA THR A 164 -21.23 -14.71 9.44
C THR A 164 -21.04 -14.90 7.93
N ARG A 165 -19.80 -14.76 7.40
CA ARG A 165 -19.57 -14.80 5.95
C ARG A 165 -18.33 -15.56 5.55
N LEU A 166 -17.13 -15.15 6.02
CA LEU A 166 -15.90 -15.79 5.59
C LEU A 166 -15.91 -17.29 5.87
N TRP A 167 -16.25 -17.68 7.07
CA TRP A 167 -16.31 -19.10 7.45
C TRP A 167 -17.29 -19.89 6.63
N LEU A 168 -18.48 -19.35 6.32
CA LEU A 168 -19.47 -20.03 5.49
C LEU A 168 -18.95 -20.29 4.06
N ILE A 169 -18.25 -19.30 3.48
CA ILE A 169 -17.66 -19.45 2.14
C ILE A 169 -16.54 -20.49 2.15
N LEU A 170 -15.64 -20.42 3.14
CA LEU A 170 -14.52 -21.36 3.25
C LEU A 170 -14.99 -22.78 3.55
N GLU A 171 -16.00 -22.95 4.39
CA GLU A 171 -16.60 -24.24 4.72
C GLU A 171 -17.21 -24.88 3.48
N LYS A 172 -18.03 -24.15 2.75
CA LYS A 172 -18.61 -24.62 1.48
C LYS A 172 -17.52 -25.02 0.49
N ALA A 173 -16.49 -24.20 0.31
CA ALA A 173 -15.38 -24.50 -0.61
C ALA A 173 -14.60 -25.74 -0.19
N SER A 174 -14.41 -25.95 1.12
CA SER A 174 -13.73 -27.12 1.66
C SER A 174 -14.56 -28.40 1.48
N GLN A 175 -15.88 -28.36 1.76
CA GLN A 175 -16.78 -29.51 1.61
C GLN A 175 -16.96 -29.92 0.14
N GLU A 176 -17.15 -28.95 -0.75
CA GLU A 176 -17.36 -29.17 -2.18
C GLU A 176 -16.04 -29.31 -2.97
N GLN A 177 -14.89 -29.22 -2.31
CA GLN A 177 -13.54 -29.39 -2.88
C GLN A 177 -13.26 -28.48 -4.09
N PHE A 178 -13.77 -27.25 -4.11
CA PHE A 178 -13.44 -26.28 -5.15
C PHE A 178 -12.45 -25.20 -4.64
N PRO A 179 -11.58 -24.68 -5.52
CA PRO A 179 -10.62 -23.66 -5.13
C PRO A 179 -11.28 -22.29 -4.98
N VAL A 180 -10.78 -21.49 -4.03
CA VAL A 180 -11.18 -20.09 -3.87
C VAL A 180 -10.05 -19.15 -4.27
N ASP A 181 -10.39 -17.95 -4.75
CA ASP A 181 -9.44 -16.85 -4.84
C ASP A 181 -9.38 -16.14 -3.49
N LEU A 182 -8.39 -16.54 -2.67
CA LEU A 182 -8.24 -16.00 -1.33
C LEU A 182 -7.96 -14.49 -1.34
N GLN A 183 -7.25 -13.96 -2.37
CA GLN A 183 -7.02 -12.51 -2.48
C GLN A 183 -8.34 -11.75 -2.67
N ASP A 184 -9.28 -12.25 -3.48
CA ASP A 184 -10.60 -11.62 -3.68
C ASP A 184 -11.42 -11.66 -2.38
N LEU A 185 -11.46 -12.81 -1.71
CA LEU A 185 -12.16 -12.94 -0.42
C LEU A 185 -11.61 -11.97 0.64
N LEU A 186 -10.29 -11.86 0.75
CA LEU A 186 -9.63 -10.94 1.67
C LEU A 186 -9.90 -9.47 1.32
N LEU A 187 -9.95 -9.13 0.02
CA LEU A 187 -10.25 -7.79 -0.45
C LEU A 187 -11.68 -7.37 -0.08
N ARG A 188 -12.65 -8.27 -0.29
CA ARG A 188 -14.06 -8.08 0.10
C ARG A 188 -14.21 -7.96 1.61
N LEU A 189 -13.56 -8.85 2.37
CA LEU A 189 -13.57 -8.81 3.84
C LEU A 189 -13.06 -7.47 4.38
N THR A 190 -11.91 -7.03 3.90
CA THR A 190 -11.31 -5.76 4.36
C THR A 190 -12.14 -4.56 3.93
N PHE A 191 -12.80 -4.63 2.77
CA PHE A 191 -13.71 -3.60 2.30
C PHE A 191 -14.96 -3.48 3.18
N ASP A 192 -15.62 -4.59 3.49
CA ASP A 192 -16.79 -4.61 4.36
C ASP A 192 -16.45 -4.08 5.75
N ASN A 193 -15.31 -4.52 6.31
CA ASN A 193 -14.83 -4.09 7.62
C ASN A 193 -14.53 -2.58 7.67
N ILE A 194 -13.81 -2.04 6.67
CA ILE A 194 -13.46 -0.62 6.68
C ILE A 194 -14.67 0.27 6.39
N CYS A 195 -15.62 -0.16 5.56
CA CYS A 195 -16.87 0.54 5.34
C CYS A 195 -17.73 0.55 6.63
N GLY A 196 -17.81 -0.60 7.31
CA GLY A 196 -18.48 -0.70 8.61
C GLY A 196 -17.86 0.22 9.65
N LEU A 197 -16.54 0.24 9.76
CA LEU A 197 -15.83 1.13 10.69
C LEU A 197 -15.98 2.61 10.33
N THR A 198 -15.97 2.93 9.02
CA THR A 198 -15.98 4.31 8.53
C THR A 198 -17.37 4.90 8.49
N PHE A 199 -18.36 4.15 8.01
CA PHE A 199 -19.72 4.62 7.75
C PHE A 199 -20.77 3.98 8.66
N GLY A 200 -20.43 2.97 9.46
CA GLY A 200 -21.37 2.14 10.20
C GLY A 200 -22.33 1.35 9.28
N LYS A 201 -22.00 1.23 7.98
CA LYS A 201 -22.80 0.52 6.96
C LYS A 201 -21.93 -0.56 6.33
N ASP A 202 -22.48 -1.78 6.26
CA ASP A 202 -21.87 -2.93 5.63
C ASP A 202 -22.29 -2.98 4.16
N PRO A 203 -21.36 -2.92 3.19
CA PRO A 203 -21.71 -3.02 1.77
C PRO A 203 -21.97 -4.47 1.30
N GLU A 204 -21.71 -5.47 2.17
CA GLU A 204 -21.98 -6.89 1.93
C GLU A 204 -21.32 -7.47 0.67
N THR A 205 -20.09 -7.03 0.39
CA THR A 205 -19.33 -7.51 -0.78
C THR A 205 -18.85 -8.95 -0.60
N LEU A 206 -18.60 -9.38 0.65
CA LEU A 206 -18.26 -10.75 1.01
C LEU A 206 -19.57 -11.53 1.29
N SER A 207 -20.38 -11.76 0.26
CA SER A 207 -21.56 -12.63 0.32
C SER A 207 -21.21 -14.04 -0.16
N THR A 208 -22.06 -15.03 0.17
CA THR A 208 -21.90 -16.42 -0.31
C THR A 208 -21.96 -16.54 -1.83
N GLU A 209 -22.66 -15.63 -2.50
CA GLU A 209 -22.79 -15.58 -3.95
C GLU A 209 -21.65 -14.81 -4.62
N LEU A 210 -20.84 -14.07 -3.84
CA LEU A 210 -19.76 -13.21 -4.31
C LEU A 210 -20.19 -12.25 -5.42
N SER A 211 -21.43 -11.76 -5.34
CA SER A 211 -22.00 -10.85 -6.33
C SER A 211 -21.19 -9.54 -6.44
N GLU A 212 -21.28 -8.90 -7.60
CA GLU A 212 -20.64 -7.60 -7.81
C GLU A 212 -21.37 -6.50 -7.02
N ASN A 213 -20.61 -5.67 -6.33
CA ASN A 213 -21.13 -4.51 -5.64
C ASN A 213 -20.79 -3.24 -6.42
N PRO A 214 -21.79 -2.44 -6.85
CA PRO A 214 -21.56 -1.26 -7.70
C PRO A 214 -20.58 -0.23 -7.10
N PHE A 215 -20.62 -0.02 -5.78
CA PHE A 215 -19.71 0.91 -5.11
C PHE A 215 -18.28 0.37 -5.11
N ALA A 216 -18.07 -0.92 -4.79
CA ALA A 216 -16.76 -1.55 -4.80
C ALA A 216 -16.13 -1.53 -6.21
N THR A 217 -16.89 -1.96 -7.23
CA THR A 217 -16.45 -1.95 -8.63
C THR A 217 -16.11 -0.54 -9.13
N ALA A 218 -16.95 0.45 -8.77
CA ALA A 218 -16.68 1.84 -9.12
C ALA A 218 -15.44 2.39 -8.41
N PHE A 219 -15.25 2.05 -7.14
CA PHE A 219 -14.08 2.46 -6.36
C PHE A 219 -12.78 1.90 -6.95
N ASP A 220 -12.76 0.62 -7.33
CA ASP A 220 -11.63 -0.03 -8.00
C ASP A 220 -11.31 0.62 -9.34
N SER A 221 -12.31 0.80 -10.18
CA SER A 221 -12.17 1.44 -11.48
C SER A 221 -11.65 2.88 -11.36
N ALA A 222 -12.12 3.64 -10.36
CA ALA A 222 -11.65 4.99 -10.10
C ALA A 222 -10.19 5.01 -9.63
N THR A 223 -9.79 4.09 -8.75
CA THR A 223 -8.42 3.97 -8.24
C THR A 223 -7.46 3.59 -9.36
N GLU A 224 -7.80 2.60 -10.18
CA GLU A 224 -6.99 2.18 -11.33
C GLU A 224 -6.84 3.29 -12.37
N ALA A 225 -7.94 3.97 -12.73
CA ALA A 225 -7.91 5.07 -13.70
C ALA A 225 -7.09 6.26 -13.17
N THR A 226 -7.15 6.54 -11.87
CA THR A 226 -6.35 7.59 -11.23
C THR A 226 -4.87 7.25 -11.26
N LEU A 227 -4.49 5.99 -11.01
CA LEU A 227 -3.09 5.54 -11.08
C LEU A 227 -2.51 5.73 -12.48
N GLN A 228 -3.31 5.51 -13.53
CA GLN A 228 -2.86 5.71 -14.91
C GLN A 228 -2.39 7.16 -15.18
N ARG A 229 -2.91 8.17 -14.46
CA ARG A 229 -2.45 9.55 -14.56
C ARG A 229 -1.00 9.76 -14.12
N LEU A 230 -0.49 8.92 -13.23
CA LEU A 230 0.92 8.95 -12.82
C LEU A 230 1.85 8.30 -13.84
N LEU A 231 1.32 7.42 -14.68
CA LEU A 231 2.09 6.69 -15.69
C LEU A 231 2.23 7.47 -17.02
N TYR A 232 1.35 8.46 -17.25
CA TYR A 232 1.34 9.25 -18.46
C TYR A 232 1.79 10.70 -18.21
N PRO A 233 2.42 11.35 -19.20
CA PRO A 233 2.68 12.79 -19.14
C PRO A 233 1.41 13.58 -18.84
N GLY A 234 1.53 14.61 -18.00
CA GLY A 234 0.38 15.36 -17.49
C GLY A 234 -0.53 15.96 -18.57
N PHE A 235 0.03 16.41 -19.70
CA PHE A 235 -0.74 16.95 -20.81
C PHE A 235 -1.62 15.89 -21.48
N LEU A 236 -1.14 14.63 -21.57
CA LEU A 236 -1.84 13.57 -22.30
C LEU A 236 -3.13 13.12 -21.57
N TRP A 237 -3.08 12.94 -20.27
CA TRP A 237 -4.29 12.57 -19.54
C TRP A 237 -5.26 13.74 -19.39
N ARG A 238 -4.77 15.00 -19.33
CA ARG A 238 -5.62 16.20 -19.36
C ARG A 238 -6.37 16.32 -20.68
N LEU A 239 -5.70 16.02 -21.81
CA LEU A 239 -6.34 15.96 -23.11
C LEU A 239 -7.42 14.86 -23.16
N LYS A 240 -7.10 13.66 -22.67
CA LYS A 240 -8.10 12.56 -22.55
C LYS A 240 -9.29 12.95 -21.66
N LYS A 241 -9.05 13.70 -20.59
CA LYS A 241 -10.09 14.23 -19.69
C LYS A 241 -11.00 15.24 -20.41
N LEU A 242 -10.41 16.14 -21.21
CA LEU A 242 -11.16 17.13 -22.00
C LEU A 242 -12.11 16.46 -22.99
N PHE A 243 -11.64 15.43 -23.70
CA PHE A 243 -12.43 14.69 -24.67
C PHE A 243 -13.29 13.56 -24.05
N GLY A 244 -13.18 13.30 -22.75
CA GLY A 244 -13.95 12.27 -22.06
C GLY A 244 -13.72 10.86 -22.61
N ILE A 245 -12.49 10.48 -22.92
CA ILE A 245 -12.14 9.19 -23.56
C ILE A 245 -11.29 8.30 -22.66
N GLY A 246 -11.37 6.99 -22.90
CA GLY A 246 -10.54 5.97 -22.26
C GLY A 246 -10.70 5.90 -20.74
N ALA A 247 -9.58 5.92 -20.00
CA ALA A 247 -9.58 5.85 -18.55
C ALA A 247 -10.29 7.04 -17.88
N GLU A 248 -10.23 8.22 -18.48
CA GLU A 248 -10.88 9.42 -17.93
C GLU A 248 -12.41 9.35 -18.03
N MET A 249 -12.96 8.74 -19.08
CA MET A 249 -14.39 8.45 -19.18
C MET A 249 -14.82 7.43 -18.09
N ARG A 250 -14.04 6.36 -17.90
CA ARG A 250 -14.31 5.38 -16.84
C ARG A 250 -14.27 6.04 -15.47
N LEU A 251 -13.21 6.83 -15.20
CA LEU A 251 -13.08 7.58 -13.94
C LEU A 251 -14.29 8.45 -13.66
N ARG A 252 -14.74 9.23 -14.64
CA ARG A 252 -15.92 10.11 -14.50
C ARG A 252 -17.19 9.34 -14.12
N LYS A 253 -17.46 8.20 -14.78
CA LYS A 253 -18.61 7.34 -14.46
C LYS A 253 -18.49 6.72 -13.07
N SER A 254 -17.32 6.23 -12.72
CA SER A 254 -17.06 5.61 -11.41
C SER A 254 -17.17 6.63 -10.28
N LEU A 255 -16.64 7.84 -10.47
CA LEU A 255 -16.76 8.92 -9.48
C LEU A 255 -18.21 9.31 -9.21
N GLN A 256 -19.12 9.24 -10.21
CA GLN A 256 -20.54 9.49 -10.00
C GLN A 256 -21.15 8.47 -9.03
N VAL A 257 -20.86 7.19 -9.20
CA VAL A 257 -21.36 6.12 -8.31
C VAL A 257 -20.78 6.29 -6.89
N VAL A 258 -19.47 6.56 -6.80
CA VAL A 258 -18.79 6.79 -5.51
C VAL A 258 -19.38 7.99 -4.79
N GLU A 259 -19.62 9.11 -5.49
CA GLU A 259 -20.15 10.35 -4.92
C GLU A 259 -21.60 10.16 -4.42
N ASN A 260 -22.45 9.43 -5.16
CA ASN A 260 -23.80 9.12 -4.75
C ASN A 260 -23.81 8.30 -3.45
N TYR A 261 -23.04 7.21 -3.40
CA TYR A 261 -22.92 6.37 -2.21
C TYR A 261 -22.43 7.17 -0.99
N MET A 262 -21.43 8.01 -1.17
CA MET A 262 -20.89 8.85 -0.11
C MET A 262 -21.88 9.89 0.39
N SER A 263 -22.70 10.44 -0.50
CA SER A 263 -23.74 11.41 -0.14
C SER A 263 -24.86 10.76 0.68
N GLU A 264 -25.29 9.56 0.30
CA GLU A 264 -26.26 8.76 1.06
C GLU A 264 -25.70 8.39 2.44
N ALA A 265 -24.47 7.89 2.52
CA ALA A 265 -23.82 7.52 3.78
C ALA A 265 -23.70 8.74 4.73
N LEU A 266 -23.27 9.89 4.21
CA LEU A 266 -23.15 11.12 5.00
C LEU A 266 -24.53 11.59 5.53
N THR A 267 -25.54 11.58 4.67
CA THR A 267 -26.91 11.99 5.06
C THR A 267 -27.45 11.05 6.15
N ALA A 268 -27.29 9.74 5.99
CA ALA A 268 -27.71 8.76 6.97
C ALA A 268 -27.04 8.97 8.33
N ARG A 269 -25.72 9.30 8.35
CA ARG A 269 -24.97 9.54 9.59
C ARG A 269 -25.30 10.87 10.25
N LYS A 270 -25.69 11.89 9.50
CA LYS A 270 -26.19 13.15 10.05
C LYS A 270 -27.54 12.98 10.74
N LEU A 271 -28.41 12.15 10.16
CA LEU A 271 -29.72 11.84 10.76
C LEU A 271 -29.62 10.89 11.96
N ASN A 272 -28.82 9.85 11.82
CA ASN A 272 -28.66 8.81 12.85
C ASN A 272 -27.15 8.58 13.14
N PRO A 273 -26.53 9.40 14.01
CA PRO A 273 -25.14 9.23 14.40
C PRO A 273 -24.90 7.88 15.08
N SER A 274 -23.78 7.25 14.79
CA SER A 274 -23.34 6.01 15.44
C SER A 274 -21.89 6.10 15.91
N ASP A 275 -21.30 4.99 16.36
CA ASP A 275 -19.91 4.94 16.82
C ASP A 275 -18.92 4.64 15.68
N ASP A 276 -19.18 5.19 14.49
CA ASP A 276 -18.31 5.11 13.31
C ASP A 276 -17.43 6.36 13.14
N LEU A 277 -16.37 6.25 12.33
CA LEU A 277 -15.45 7.35 12.11
C LEU A 277 -16.12 8.59 11.51
N LEU A 278 -17.02 8.44 10.55
CA LEU A 278 -17.70 9.56 9.90
C LEU A 278 -18.57 10.32 10.90
N SER A 279 -19.33 9.62 11.77
CA SER A 279 -20.10 10.22 12.86
C SER A 279 -19.23 11.00 13.83
N ARG A 280 -18.03 10.50 14.13
CA ARG A 280 -17.06 11.19 14.99
C ARG A 280 -16.52 12.45 14.33
N PHE A 281 -16.17 12.41 13.03
CA PHE A 281 -15.71 13.58 12.27
C PHE A 281 -16.81 14.64 12.08
N ILE A 282 -18.07 14.25 11.93
CA ILE A 282 -19.22 15.19 11.86
C ILE A 282 -19.29 16.06 13.13
N LYS A 283 -18.96 15.49 14.29
CA LYS A 283 -18.97 16.20 15.58
C LYS A 283 -17.73 17.07 15.81
N LYS A 284 -16.65 16.88 15.05
CA LYS A 284 -15.41 17.64 15.22
C LYS A 284 -15.50 19.01 14.56
N ARG A 285 -14.68 19.90 15.07
CA ARG A 285 -14.47 21.24 14.57
C ARG A 285 -13.06 21.36 14.00
N ASP A 286 -12.88 22.21 13.01
CA ASP A 286 -11.56 22.62 12.55
C ASP A 286 -10.87 23.55 13.58
N VAL A 287 -9.68 24.07 13.25
CA VAL A 287 -8.90 24.95 14.12
C VAL A 287 -9.58 26.27 14.40
N ASP A 288 -10.48 26.71 13.51
CA ASP A 288 -11.25 27.94 13.60
C ASP A 288 -12.61 27.75 14.29
N GLY A 289 -12.90 26.53 14.75
CA GLY A 289 -14.16 26.16 15.42
C GLY A 289 -15.32 25.86 14.45
N ASN A 290 -15.07 25.79 13.12
CA ASN A 290 -16.09 25.52 12.13
C ASN A 290 -16.34 24.02 11.95
N ILE A 291 -17.55 23.67 11.51
CA ILE A 291 -17.92 22.30 11.14
C ILE A 291 -17.26 21.96 9.79
N PHE A 292 -16.68 20.77 9.66
CA PHE A 292 -16.15 20.30 8.38
C PHE A 292 -17.23 20.30 7.29
N PRO A 293 -16.99 20.94 6.13
CA PRO A 293 -17.92 20.90 5.01
C PRO A 293 -18.19 19.47 4.50
N ASN A 294 -19.39 19.24 3.95
CA ASN A 294 -19.79 17.91 3.46
C ASN A 294 -18.80 17.29 2.48
N HIS A 295 -18.26 18.09 1.56
CA HIS A 295 -17.29 17.59 0.59
C HIS A 295 -15.99 17.15 1.26
N VAL A 296 -15.54 17.81 2.33
CA VAL A 296 -14.35 17.43 3.11
C VAL A 296 -14.61 16.12 3.85
N LEU A 297 -15.74 15.99 4.54
CA LEU A 297 -16.13 14.76 5.26
C LEU A 297 -16.18 13.55 4.34
N LYS A 298 -16.78 13.68 3.14
CA LYS A 298 -16.79 12.61 2.13
C LYS A 298 -15.38 12.20 1.71
N ARG A 299 -14.49 13.16 1.48
CA ARG A 299 -13.10 12.87 1.08
C ARG A 299 -12.29 12.24 2.22
N ILE A 300 -12.46 12.70 3.45
CA ILE A 300 -11.83 12.05 4.63
C ILE A 300 -12.24 10.59 4.70
N ALA A 301 -13.53 10.29 4.58
CA ALA A 301 -14.04 8.93 4.64
C ALA A 301 -13.52 8.05 3.48
N LEU A 302 -13.48 8.55 2.24
CA LEU A 302 -12.90 7.83 1.09
C LEU A 302 -11.41 7.53 1.27
N ASN A 303 -10.66 8.44 1.88
CA ASN A 303 -9.25 8.20 2.19
C ASN A 303 -9.11 7.03 3.18
N PHE A 304 -9.99 6.90 4.19
CA PHE A 304 -9.95 5.76 5.11
C PHE A 304 -10.34 4.45 4.44
N VAL A 305 -11.32 4.47 3.53
CA VAL A 305 -11.69 3.28 2.75
C VAL A 305 -10.51 2.80 1.91
N LEU A 306 -9.84 3.71 1.18
CA LEU A 306 -8.64 3.37 0.40
C LEU A 306 -7.55 2.75 1.29
N ALA A 307 -7.29 3.37 2.45
CA ALA A 307 -6.24 2.93 3.36
C ALA A 307 -6.49 1.54 3.95
N GLY A 308 -7.71 1.27 4.40
CA GLY A 308 -8.02 0.08 5.18
C GLY A 308 -8.37 -1.15 4.35
N ARG A 309 -8.74 -0.96 3.07
CA ARG A 309 -9.11 -2.05 2.16
C ARG A 309 -7.88 -2.74 1.59
N ASP A 310 -7.18 -2.07 0.69
CA ASP A 310 -6.16 -2.68 -0.16
C ASP A 310 -4.92 -3.12 0.61
N THR A 311 -4.51 -2.33 1.61
CA THR A 311 -3.25 -2.58 2.30
C THR A 311 -3.28 -3.85 3.15
N SER A 312 -4.37 -4.09 3.89
CA SER A 312 -4.51 -5.26 4.76
C SER A 312 -4.78 -6.53 3.96
N SER A 313 -5.60 -6.47 2.88
CA SER A 313 -5.87 -7.62 2.01
C SER A 313 -4.61 -8.10 1.28
N VAL A 314 -3.82 -7.16 0.77
CA VAL A 314 -2.54 -7.47 0.11
C VAL A 314 -1.54 -8.10 1.07
N ALA A 315 -1.39 -7.52 2.28
CA ALA A 315 -0.51 -8.10 3.31
C ALA A 315 -0.91 -9.53 3.66
N LEU A 316 -2.21 -9.80 3.86
CA LEU A 316 -2.75 -11.12 4.14
C LEU A 316 -2.54 -12.10 2.98
N SER A 317 -2.72 -11.65 1.73
CA SER A 317 -2.51 -12.49 0.54
C SER A 317 -1.06 -12.98 0.45
N TRP A 318 -0.08 -12.08 0.63
CA TRP A 318 1.33 -12.44 0.65
C TRP A 318 1.71 -13.26 1.88
N PHE A 319 1.10 -13.01 3.02
CA PHE A 319 1.29 -13.81 4.22
C PHE A 319 0.86 -15.27 3.98
N PHE A 320 -0.35 -15.50 3.48
CA PHE A 320 -0.82 -16.86 3.24
C PHE A 320 0.02 -17.58 2.17
N TRP A 321 0.45 -16.88 1.13
CA TRP A 321 1.39 -17.44 0.16
C TRP A 321 2.72 -17.85 0.80
N LEU A 322 3.29 -16.99 1.67
CA LEU A 322 4.53 -17.30 2.38
C LEU A 322 4.36 -18.50 3.32
N ILE A 323 3.26 -18.57 4.06
CA ILE A 323 3.00 -19.65 4.99
C ILE A 323 2.87 -21.00 4.28
N MET A 324 2.17 -21.08 3.15
CA MET A 324 2.10 -22.30 2.34
C MET A 324 3.48 -22.81 1.89
N ASN A 325 4.46 -21.93 1.74
CA ASN A 325 5.83 -22.27 1.37
C ASN A 325 6.77 -22.48 2.59
N ASN A 326 6.29 -22.26 3.81
CA ASN A 326 7.08 -22.35 5.04
C ASN A 326 6.34 -23.11 6.16
N PRO A 327 6.15 -24.43 6.04
CA PRO A 327 5.33 -25.22 6.96
C PRO A 327 5.83 -25.22 8.42
N LEU A 328 7.13 -25.07 8.65
CA LEU A 328 7.68 -24.96 10.01
C LEU A 328 7.23 -23.66 10.71
N ILE A 329 7.11 -22.58 9.96
CA ILE A 329 6.61 -21.30 10.49
C ILE A 329 5.11 -21.41 10.75
N GLU A 330 4.35 -22.07 9.86
CA GLU A 330 2.94 -22.36 10.08
C GLU A 330 2.73 -23.12 11.39
N THR A 331 3.51 -24.18 11.63
CA THR A 331 3.44 -24.98 12.87
C THR A 331 3.70 -24.11 14.11
N LYS A 332 4.72 -23.24 14.09
CA LYS A 332 4.99 -22.32 15.22
C LYS A 332 3.83 -21.35 15.47
N ILE A 333 3.17 -20.86 14.43
CA ILE A 333 1.99 -19.99 14.56
C ILE A 333 0.83 -20.77 15.16
N ILE A 334 0.57 -21.99 14.70
CA ILE A 334 -0.49 -22.84 15.27
C ILE A 334 -0.23 -23.13 16.74
N ASN A 335 0.99 -23.49 17.12
CA ASN A 335 1.36 -23.75 18.51
C ASN A 335 1.14 -22.51 19.40
N GLU A 336 1.49 -21.31 18.92
CA GLU A 336 1.19 -20.07 19.64
C GLU A 336 -0.32 -19.85 19.79
N LEU A 337 -1.08 -20.04 18.71
CA LEU A 337 -2.54 -19.89 18.72
C LEU A 337 -3.22 -20.85 19.69
N THR A 338 -2.86 -22.13 19.64
CA THR A 338 -3.45 -23.15 20.52
C THR A 338 -3.09 -22.91 21.97
N SER A 339 -1.85 -22.54 22.28
CA SER A 339 -1.41 -22.20 23.63
C SER A 339 -2.18 -21.00 24.22
N VAL A 340 -2.37 -19.92 23.43
CA VAL A 340 -3.15 -18.75 23.88
C VAL A 340 -4.61 -19.12 24.09
N LEU A 341 -5.20 -19.93 23.22
CA LEU A 341 -6.60 -20.32 23.31
C LEU A 341 -6.85 -21.34 24.42
N GLU A 342 -5.93 -22.23 24.67
CA GLU A 342 -5.99 -23.13 25.83
C GLU A 342 -6.01 -22.35 27.15
N GLU A 343 -5.15 -21.34 27.27
CA GLU A 343 -5.13 -20.44 28.43
C GLU A 343 -6.45 -19.65 28.62
N THR A 344 -7.07 -19.22 27.51
CA THR A 344 -8.21 -18.28 27.56
C THR A 344 -9.57 -18.94 27.42
N ARG A 345 -9.66 -20.09 26.74
CA ARG A 345 -10.90 -20.81 26.41
C ARG A 345 -10.98 -22.24 26.94
N GLY A 346 -9.88 -22.73 27.55
CA GLY A 346 -9.76 -24.12 28.02
C GLY A 346 -9.25 -25.09 26.94
N SER A 347 -9.10 -26.37 27.30
CA SER A 347 -8.43 -27.40 26.52
C SER A 347 -9.29 -28.06 25.42
N ASP A 348 -10.57 -27.69 25.25
CA ASP A 348 -11.42 -28.24 24.19
C ASP A 348 -11.18 -27.51 22.85
N PRO A 349 -10.58 -28.17 21.83
CA PRO A 349 -10.34 -27.56 20.52
C PRO A 349 -11.60 -27.02 19.83
N ASN A 350 -12.77 -27.56 20.14
CA ASN A 350 -14.02 -27.05 19.54
C ASN A 350 -14.33 -25.62 19.99
N THR A 351 -13.93 -25.26 21.21
CA THR A 351 -14.10 -23.88 21.72
C THR A 351 -13.18 -22.90 21.01
N TRP A 352 -12.02 -23.34 20.50
CA TRP A 352 -11.05 -22.49 19.84
C TRP A 352 -11.53 -22.02 18.46
N ILE A 353 -12.32 -22.87 17.79
CA ILE A 353 -12.86 -22.60 16.45
C ILE A 353 -14.31 -22.08 16.44
N SER A 354 -14.97 -22.00 17.60
CA SER A 354 -16.37 -21.58 17.71
C SER A 354 -16.57 -20.09 17.40
N ASP A 355 -15.62 -19.28 17.82
CA ASP A 355 -15.64 -17.82 17.67
C ASP A 355 -14.28 -17.28 17.23
N PRO A 356 -14.26 -16.19 16.41
CA PRO A 356 -13.04 -15.47 16.10
C PRO A 356 -12.35 -14.94 17.35
N LEU A 357 -11.05 -14.65 17.27
CA LEU A 357 -10.30 -14.11 18.40
C LEU A 357 -10.90 -12.81 18.91
N ILE A 358 -10.95 -12.66 20.23
CA ILE A 358 -11.21 -11.38 20.89
C ILE A 358 -9.93 -10.53 20.89
N PHE A 359 -10.08 -9.25 21.19
CA PHE A 359 -8.97 -8.29 21.19
C PHE A 359 -7.80 -8.73 22.07
N ASP A 360 -8.10 -9.16 23.32
CA ASP A 360 -7.09 -9.52 24.32
C ASP A 360 -6.32 -10.79 23.92
N GLU A 361 -6.97 -11.76 23.26
CA GLU A 361 -6.31 -12.94 22.70
C GLU A 361 -5.38 -12.56 21.55
N ALA A 362 -5.87 -11.72 20.63
CA ALA A 362 -5.07 -11.26 19.50
C ALA A 362 -3.83 -10.45 19.95
N ASP A 363 -3.90 -9.75 21.07
CA ASP A 363 -2.76 -8.97 21.58
C ASP A 363 -1.63 -9.86 22.11
N LYS A 364 -1.95 -11.05 22.66
CA LYS A 364 -0.98 -12.04 23.14
C LYS A 364 -0.14 -12.69 22.02
N LEU A 365 -0.57 -12.65 20.77
CA LEU A 365 0.11 -13.31 19.64
C LEU A 365 1.36 -12.55 19.21
N VAL A 366 2.50 -12.97 19.72
CA VAL A 366 3.83 -12.35 19.49
C VAL A 366 4.48 -12.89 18.23
N TYR A 367 4.52 -14.23 18.06
CA TYR A 367 5.13 -14.88 16.91
C TYR A 367 4.34 -14.58 15.62
N LEU A 368 3.02 -14.64 15.68
CA LEU A 368 2.18 -14.25 14.55
C LEU A 368 2.41 -12.78 14.15
N LYS A 369 2.56 -11.87 15.13
CA LYS A 369 2.92 -10.47 14.84
C LYS A 369 4.28 -10.36 14.15
N ALA A 370 5.25 -11.16 14.57
CA ALA A 370 6.58 -11.26 13.97
C ALA A 370 6.51 -11.76 12.52
N ALA A 371 5.72 -12.81 12.26
CA ALA A 371 5.51 -13.34 10.92
C ALA A 371 4.82 -12.34 9.98
N LEU A 372 3.83 -11.59 10.47
CA LEU A 372 3.18 -10.51 9.72
C LEU A 372 4.14 -9.34 9.43
N ALA A 373 5.00 -8.98 10.38
CA ALA A 373 6.03 -7.95 10.18
C ALA A 373 7.06 -8.38 9.12
N GLU A 374 7.48 -9.64 9.16
CA GLU A 374 8.41 -10.21 8.17
C GLU A 374 7.77 -10.30 6.78
N THR A 375 6.48 -10.62 6.71
CA THR A 375 5.71 -10.53 5.46
C THR A 375 5.75 -9.12 4.89
N LEU A 376 5.44 -8.12 5.71
CA LEU A 376 5.45 -6.71 5.29
C LEU A 376 6.87 -6.19 4.96
N ARG A 377 7.92 -6.77 5.53
CA ARG A 377 9.29 -6.48 5.14
C ARG A 377 9.59 -6.97 3.71
N LEU A 378 9.22 -8.22 3.42
CA LEU A 378 9.45 -8.83 2.10
C LEU A 378 8.41 -8.34 1.06
N TYR A 379 7.15 -8.26 1.43
CA TYR A 379 6.04 -7.89 0.56
C TYR A 379 5.24 -6.73 1.17
N PRO A 380 5.81 -5.52 1.19
CA PRO A 380 5.11 -4.36 1.73
C PRO A 380 3.87 -4.04 0.89
N SER A 381 2.75 -3.77 1.55
CA SER A 381 1.50 -3.44 0.83
C SER A 381 1.66 -2.23 -0.10
N VAL A 382 2.46 -1.24 0.30
CA VAL A 382 2.86 -0.11 -0.54
C VAL A 382 4.35 -0.27 -0.86
N PRO A 383 4.72 -0.70 -2.07
CA PRO A 383 6.10 -1.03 -2.39
C PRO A 383 7.01 0.18 -2.61
N GLU A 384 6.45 1.29 -3.10
CA GLU A 384 7.16 2.53 -3.43
C GLU A 384 6.37 3.73 -2.94
N ASP A 385 7.04 4.73 -2.37
CA ASP A 385 6.44 6.06 -2.14
C ASP A 385 7.38 7.14 -2.69
N PHE A 386 6.82 8.23 -3.19
CA PHE A 386 7.59 9.30 -3.79
C PHE A 386 7.19 10.67 -3.24
N LYS A 387 8.14 11.60 -3.30
CA LYS A 387 8.04 12.96 -2.82
C LYS A 387 8.50 13.94 -3.88
N TYR A 388 7.91 15.09 -3.89
CA TYR A 388 8.36 16.25 -4.68
C TYR A 388 9.47 16.98 -3.92
N VAL A 389 10.44 17.53 -4.62
CA VAL A 389 11.56 18.29 -4.05
C VAL A 389 11.31 19.77 -4.24
N ILE A 390 11.14 20.53 -3.14
CA ILE A 390 10.90 21.97 -3.21
C ILE A 390 12.18 22.72 -3.55
N ASN A 391 13.25 22.50 -2.78
CA ASN A 391 14.52 23.17 -2.94
C ASN A 391 15.63 22.16 -3.21
N ASP A 392 16.70 22.58 -3.88
CA ASP A 392 17.91 21.77 -4.04
C ASP A 392 18.38 21.24 -2.69
N ASP A 393 18.77 19.97 -2.67
CA ASP A 393 19.22 19.31 -1.45
C ASP A 393 20.32 18.29 -1.76
N ILE A 394 21.00 17.84 -0.70
CA ILE A 394 22.01 16.78 -0.75
C ILE A 394 21.60 15.72 0.27
N LEU A 395 21.33 14.51 -0.20
CA LEU A 395 21.03 13.39 0.67
C LEU A 395 22.26 12.98 1.50
N PRO A 396 22.09 12.31 2.66
CA PRO A 396 23.17 11.86 3.52
C PRO A 396 24.25 11.01 2.83
N ASP A 397 23.91 10.35 1.73
CA ASP A 397 24.87 9.58 0.92
C ASP A 397 25.66 10.43 -0.10
N GLY A 398 25.48 11.75 -0.09
CA GLY A 398 26.12 12.69 -1.02
C GLY A 398 25.38 12.91 -2.33
N THR A 399 24.25 12.24 -2.57
CA THR A 399 23.47 12.39 -3.80
C THR A 399 22.80 13.77 -3.85
N LYS A 400 23.08 14.54 -4.90
CA LYS A 400 22.46 15.85 -5.15
C LYS A 400 21.06 15.67 -5.73
N VAL A 401 20.06 16.32 -5.13
CA VAL A 401 18.66 16.23 -5.53
C VAL A 401 18.17 17.60 -5.97
N PRO A 402 17.86 17.80 -7.27
CA PRO A 402 17.46 19.13 -7.77
C PRO A 402 16.03 19.48 -7.36
N ALA A 403 15.80 20.78 -7.14
CA ALA A 403 14.47 21.35 -6.97
C ALA A 403 13.55 21.05 -8.17
N GLY A 404 12.30 20.71 -7.90
CA GLY A 404 11.31 20.35 -8.92
C GLY A 404 11.38 18.91 -9.41
N SER A 405 12.35 18.11 -8.92
CA SER A 405 12.47 16.68 -9.21
C SER A 405 11.63 15.81 -8.26
N THR A 406 11.67 14.51 -8.49
CA THR A 406 10.99 13.52 -7.66
C THR A 406 12.00 12.61 -6.96
N VAL A 407 11.83 12.41 -5.66
CA VAL A 407 12.55 11.37 -4.90
C VAL A 407 11.60 10.24 -4.59
N THR A 408 12.03 9.01 -4.88
CA THR A 408 11.33 7.77 -4.56
C THR A 408 12.14 6.99 -3.53
N TYR A 409 11.51 6.56 -2.45
CA TYR A 409 12.11 5.57 -1.56
C TYR A 409 11.37 4.24 -1.73
N SER A 410 12.19 3.19 -1.99
CA SER A 410 11.68 1.87 -2.27
C SER A 410 11.55 1.06 -0.98
N ILE A 411 10.32 0.96 -0.47
CA ILE A 411 9.97 0.15 0.70
C ILE A 411 10.25 -1.32 0.41
N TYR A 412 9.91 -1.75 -0.82
CA TYR A 412 10.16 -3.11 -1.30
C TYR A 412 11.66 -3.44 -1.33
N SER A 413 12.49 -2.51 -1.79
CA SER A 413 13.92 -2.74 -1.92
C SER A 413 14.64 -2.68 -0.57
N VAL A 414 14.33 -1.71 0.31
CA VAL A 414 14.98 -1.62 1.61
C VAL A 414 14.81 -2.89 2.42
N GLY A 415 13.64 -3.54 2.32
CA GLY A 415 13.37 -4.82 2.97
C GLY A 415 14.22 -6.00 2.46
N ARG A 416 14.90 -5.86 1.32
CA ARG A 416 15.66 -6.91 0.61
C ARG A 416 17.15 -6.64 0.47
N MET A 417 17.66 -5.59 1.14
CA MET A 417 19.06 -5.20 1.03
C MET A 417 19.94 -5.94 2.04
N LYS A 418 21.00 -6.59 1.57
CA LYS A 418 22.01 -7.24 2.43
C LYS A 418 22.67 -6.28 3.40
N SER A 419 22.95 -5.06 2.96
CA SER A 419 23.54 -4.00 3.79
C SER A 419 22.64 -3.55 4.96
N VAL A 420 21.33 -3.86 4.89
CA VAL A 420 20.34 -3.48 5.90
C VAL A 420 19.96 -4.67 6.79
N TRP A 421 19.76 -5.87 6.21
CA TRP A 421 19.19 -7.05 6.86
C TRP A 421 20.13 -8.25 6.96
N GLY A 422 21.35 -8.17 6.43
CA GLY A 422 22.31 -9.28 6.42
C GLY A 422 22.15 -10.22 5.22
N GLU A 423 22.93 -11.29 5.20
CA GLU A 423 23.02 -12.23 4.08
C GLU A 423 21.67 -12.95 3.83
N ASP A 424 20.92 -13.23 4.89
CA ASP A 424 19.62 -13.87 4.88
C ASP A 424 18.44 -12.91 4.62
N CYS A 425 18.71 -11.74 4.02
CA CYS A 425 17.72 -10.69 3.77
C CYS A 425 16.54 -11.10 2.87
N LEU A 426 16.67 -12.18 2.10
CA LEU A 426 15.60 -12.72 1.25
C LEU A 426 14.81 -13.85 1.90
N GLU A 427 15.26 -14.36 3.04
CA GLU A 427 14.59 -15.43 3.77
C GLU A 427 13.39 -14.87 4.54
N PHE A 428 12.33 -15.68 4.63
CA PHE A 428 11.17 -15.40 5.48
C PHE A 428 11.46 -15.92 6.89
N LYS A 429 11.91 -15.05 7.79
CA LYS A 429 12.43 -15.40 9.13
C LYS A 429 11.79 -14.51 10.20
N PRO A 430 10.63 -14.91 10.75
CA PRO A 430 9.94 -14.16 11.80
C PRO A 430 10.78 -13.89 13.05
N GLU A 431 11.76 -14.75 13.34
CA GLU A 431 12.65 -14.65 14.49
C GLU A 431 13.46 -13.32 14.53
N ARG A 432 13.59 -12.62 13.39
CA ARG A 432 14.21 -11.26 13.34
C ARG A 432 13.50 -10.24 14.22
N TRP A 433 12.24 -10.49 14.51
CA TRP A 433 11.34 -9.58 15.21
C TRP A 433 11.10 -9.98 16.67
N LEU A 434 11.88 -10.91 17.18
CA LEU A 434 11.73 -11.44 18.53
C LEU A 434 12.92 -11.06 19.39
N SER A 435 12.66 -10.96 20.72
CA SER A 435 13.72 -10.95 21.72
C SER A 435 14.55 -12.25 21.66
N GLU A 436 15.70 -12.27 22.31
CA GLU A 436 16.54 -13.47 22.42
C GLU A 436 15.78 -14.65 23.06
N THR A 437 14.88 -14.34 23.97
CA THR A 437 14.01 -15.33 24.63
C THR A 437 12.79 -15.74 23.79
N GLY A 438 12.49 -15.01 22.71
CA GLY A 438 11.36 -15.27 21.82
C GLY A 438 9.99 -14.79 22.34
N ASP A 439 9.92 -14.22 23.53
CA ASP A 439 8.67 -13.86 24.25
C ASP A 439 8.13 -12.45 23.92
N LYS A 440 8.96 -11.60 23.26
CA LYS A 440 8.60 -10.22 22.97
C LYS A 440 8.85 -9.85 21.52
N PHE A 441 7.93 -9.06 20.96
CA PHE A 441 8.14 -8.44 19.66
C PHE A 441 9.08 -7.24 19.78
N VAL A 442 10.21 -7.30 19.05
CA VAL A 442 11.25 -6.27 19.04
C VAL A 442 11.44 -5.72 17.62
N PRO A 443 10.93 -4.52 17.32
CA PRO A 443 11.19 -3.88 16.03
C PRO A 443 12.64 -3.42 15.92
N PRO A 444 13.19 -3.21 14.70
CA PRO A 444 14.50 -2.65 14.51
C PRO A 444 14.70 -1.33 15.27
N LYS A 445 15.84 -1.13 15.92
CA LYS A 445 16.18 0.14 16.62
C LYS A 445 16.14 1.34 15.67
N ASP A 446 16.62 1.16 14.45
CA ASP A 446 16.48 2.14 13.37
C ASP A 446 15.14 1.89 12.65
N GLY A 447 14.15 2.73 12.93
CA GLY A 447 12.81 2.63 12.36
C GLY A 447 12.76 2.85 10.85
N TYR A 448 13.81 3.41 10.24
CA TYR A 448 13.86 3.64 8.79
C TYR A 448 14.34 2.42 7.99
N LYS A 449 14.77 1.35 8.67
CA LYS A 449 14.95 0.03 8.06
C LYS A 449 13.64 -0.66 7.73
N PHE A 450 12.57 -0.36 8.49
CA PHE A 450 11.26 -0.96 8.31
C PHE A 450 10.18 0.13 8.18
N VAL A 451 9.91 0.54 6.95
CA VAL A 451 8.99 1.63 6.62
C VAL A 451 7.69 1.14 5.95
N ALA A 452 7.29 -0.11 6.17
CA ALA A 452 6.03 -0.66 5.65
C ALA A 452 4.79 0.11 6.13
N PHE A 453 4.87 0.74 7.31
CA PHE A 453 3.86 1.65 7.86
C PHE A 453 4.26 3.12 7.73
N ASN A 454 5.17 3.43 6.79
CA ASN A 454 5.82 4.71 6.66
C ASN A 454 6.59 5.11 7.95
N ALA A 455 7.16 6.32 8.01
CA ALA A 455 7.89 6.82 9.17
C ALA A 455 7.73 8.34 9.29
N GLY A 456 8.25 8.92 10.38
CA GLY A 456 8.16 10.35 10.65
C GLY A 456 6.72 10.84 10.83
N PRO A 457 6.43 12.12 10.53
CA PRO A 457 5.10 12.71 10.73
C PRO A 457 3.99 11.99 9.95
N ARG A 458 4.29 11.28 8.86
CA ARG A 458 3.33 10.54 8.02
C ARG A 458 3.23 9.05 8.36
N THR A 459 3.73 8.60 9.51
CA THR A 459 3.55 7.22 10.00
C THR A 459 2.08 6.81 9.98
N CYS A 460 1.79 5.56 9.59
CA CYS A 460 0.43 5.04 9.49
C CYS A 460 -0.34 5.14 10.81
N LEU A 461 -1.51 5.76 10.79
CA LEU A 461 -2.41 5.85 11.96
C LEU A 461 -3.10 4.51 12.25
N GLY A 462 -3.37 3.73 11.22
CA GLY A 462 -4.09 2.47 11.31
C GLY A 462 -3.22 1.25 11.63
N LYS A 463 -1.95 1.41 11.98
CA LYS A 463 -1.02 0.29 12.21
C LYS A 463 -1.56 -0.76 13.17
N ASP A 464 -2.06 -0.34 14.34
CA ASP A 464 -2.57 -1.27 15.34
C ASP A 464 -3.87 -1.95 14.89
N LEU A 465 -4.75 -1.20 14.19
CA LEU A 465 -5.97 -1.76 13.61
C LEU A 465 -5.67 -2.78 12.51
N ALA A 466 -4.66 -2.51 11.68
CA ALA A 466 -4.21 -3.45 10.65
C ALA A 466 -3.68 -4.75 11.25
N TYR A 467 -2.81 -4.67 12.28
CA TYR A 467 -2.33 -5.88 12.97
C TYR A 467 -3.47 -6.65 13.64
N LEU A 468 -4.41 -5.97 14.29
CA LEU A 468 -5.58 -6.61 14.90
C LEU A 468 -6.38 -7.38 13.84
N GLN A 469 -6.75 -6.72 12.74
CA GLN A 469 -7.49 -7.36 11.65
C GLN A 469 -6.73 -8.53 11.05
N MET A 470 -5.43 -8.35 10.72
CA MET A 470 -4.62 -9.40 10.12
C MET A 470 -4.48 -10.62 11.06
N LYS A 471 -4.20 -10.40 12.34
CA LYS A 471 -4.12 -11.50 13.33
C LYS A 471 -5.44 -12.27 13.43
N SER A 472 -6.58 -11.56 13.53
CA SER A 472 -7.89 -12.20 13.62
C SER A 472 -8.22 -13.03 12.37
N VAL A 473 -7.92 -12.51 11.17
CA VAL A 473 -8.18 -13.23 9.92
C VAL A 473 -7.27 -14.45 9.76
N VAL A 474 -5.97 -14.29 10.06
CA VAL A 474 -5.01 -15.42 9.99
C VAL A 474 -5.41 -16.54 10.93
N SER A 475 -5.74 -16.21 12.18
CA SER A 475 -6.16 -17.19 13.17
C SER A 475 -7.46 -17.90 12.74
N ALA A 476 -8.44 -17.14 12.24
CA ALA A 476 -9.72 -17.67 11.79
C ALA A 476 -9.59 -18.65 10.61
N VAL A 477 -8.58 -18.50 9.77
CA VAL A 477 -8.31 -19.39 8.63
C VAL A 477 -7.44 -20.57 9.08
N LEU A 478 -6.29 -20.32 9.74
CA LEU A 478 -5.32 -21.36 10.04
C LEU A 478 -5.77 -22.35 11.11
N LEU A 479 -6.61 -21.95 12.06
CA LEU A 479 -7.19 -22.90 13.04
C LEU A 479 -8.15 -23.90 12.40
N ARG A 480 -8.79 -23.56 11.29
CA ARG A 480 -9.78 -24.43 10.63
C ARG A 480 -9.22 -25.16 9.42
N TYR A 481 -8.26 -24.55 8.71
CA TYR A 481 -7.83 -25.06 7.41
C TYR A 481 -6.31 -25.01 7.25
N ARG A 482 -5.80 -26.03 6.56
CA ARG A 482 -4.51 -26.00 5.90
C ARG A 482 -4.75 -25.60 4.45
N LEU A 483 -3.92 -24.68 3.94
CA LEU A 483 -4.04 -24.18 2.57
C LEU A 483 -3.05 -24.89 1.64
N SER A 484 -3.46 -25.14 0.40
CA SER A 484 -2.56 -25.57 -0.67
C SER A 484 -2.83 -24.77 -1.95
N LEU A 485 -1.76 -24.41 -2.64
CA LEU A 485 -1.88 -23.66 -3.89
C LEU A 485 -2.50 -24.55 -4.98
N VAL A 486 -3.37 -23.98 -5.82
CA VAL A 486 -3.90 -24.71 -6.99
C VAL A 486 -2.72 -25.07 -7.92
N PRO A 487 -2.61 -26.34 -8.38
CA PRO A 487 -1.55 -26.76 -9.28
C PRO A 487 -1.45 -25.87 -10.52
N GLY A 488 -0.24 -25.39 -10.83
CA GLY A 488 0.02 -24.52 -11.98
C GLY A 488 -0.37 -23.04 -11.77
N HIS A 489 -0.94 -22.65 -10.63
CA HIS A 489 -1.23 -21.24 -10.34
C HIS A 489 0.06 -20.43 -10.18
N LYS A 490 0.16 -19.34 -10.95
CA LYS A 490 1.33 -18.44 -10.93
C LYS A 490 1.07 -17.23 -10.05
N VAL A 491 1.89 -17.08 -9.01
CA VAL A 491 1.89 -15.90 -8.14
C VAL A 491 2.85 -14.87 -8.72
N GLU A 492 2.30 -13.79 -9.26
CA GLU A 492 3.03 -12.70 -9.91
C GLU A 492 2.53 -11.35 -9.37
N GLN A 493 3.43 -10.36 -9.31
CA GLN A 493 3.08 -9.01 -8.91
C GLN A 493 2.25 -8.31 -10.00
N LYS A 494 1.25 -7.53 -9.60
CA LYS A 494 0.53 -6.60 -10.47
C LYS A 494 1.09 -5.19 -10.26
N MET A 495 1.35 -4.46 -11.35
CA MET A 495 1.68 -3.03 -11.26
C MET A 495 0.43 -2.25 -10.86
N SER A 496 0.35 -1.86 -9.60
CA SER A 496 -0.76 -1.11 -8.98
C SER A 496 -0.24 -0.24 -7.83
N LEU A 497 -1.12 0.51 -7.19
CA LEU A 497 -0.76 1.37 -6.06
C LEU A 497 -0.27 0.55 -4.84
N THR A 498 -0.84 -0.63 -4.67
CA THR A 498 -0.46 -1.62 -3.66
C THR A 498 0.02 -2.91 -4.35
N LEU A 499 0.74 -3.76 -3.65
CA LEU A 499 1.41 -4.93 -4.20
C LEU A 499 0.45 -6.12 -4.43
N PHE A 500 -0.61 -5.94 -5.24
CA PHE A 500 -1.53 -7.01 -5.60
C PHE A 500 -0.86 -8.16 -6.36
N MET A 501 -1.40 -9.35 -6.20
CA MET A 501 -1.12 -10.49 -7.06
C MET A 501 -1.95 -10.38 -8.34
N LYS A 502 -1.30 -10.51 -9.49
CA LYS A 502 -1.92 -10.33 -10.83
C LYS A 502 -3.04 -11.33 -11.12
N ASN A 503 -2.87 -12.57 -10.67
CA ASN A 503 -3.77 -13.68 -10.94
C ASN A 503 -4.63 -14.07 -9.72
N GLY A 504 -4.65 -13.23 -8.67
CA GLY A 504 -5.22 -13.60 -7.38
C GLY A 504 -4.36 -14.62 -6.63
N LEU A 505 -4.93 -15.23 -5.60
CA LEU A 505 -4.32 -16.31 -4.83
C LEU A 505 -5.29 -17.50 -4.77
N LYS A 506 -5.23 -18.38 -5.75
CA LYS A 506 -6.12 -19.53 -5.85
C LYS A 506 -5.62 -20.68 -5.00
N VAL A 507 -6.43 -21.10 -4.01
CA VAL A 507 -6.08 -22.13 -3.03
C VAL A 507 -7.18 -23.15 -2.83
N TYR A 508 -6.81 -24.36 -2.48
CA TYR A 508 -7.68 -25.37 -1.87
C TYR A 508 -7.59 -25.29 -0.35
N LEU A 509 -8.68 -25.66 0.32
CA LEU A 509 -8.85 -25.66 1.77
C LEU A 509 -9.00 -27.10 2.26
N HIS A 510 -8.08 -27.52 3.14
CA HIS A 510 -8.12 -28.85 3.77
C HIS A 510 -8.44 -28.67 5.25
N PRO A 511 -9.51 -29.30 5.79
CA PRO A 511 -9.80 -29.23 7.21
C PRO A 511 -8.58 -29.56 8.07
N ARG A 512 -8.38 -28.81 9.14
CA ARG A 512 -7.29 -29.06 10.10
C ARG A 512 -7.81 -29.82 11.30
N ASP A 513 -7.10 -30.89 11.65
CA ASP A 513 -7.27 -31.58 12.92
C ASP A 513 -6.36 -30.91 13.96
N LEU A 514 -6.97 -30.31 14.98
CA LEU A 514 -6.27 -29.67 16.09
C LEU A 514 -6.05 -30.63 17.28
N THR A 515 -6.61 -31.84 17.23
CA THR A 515 -6.43 -32.83 18.31
C THR A 515 -5.11 -33.58 18.20
N SER A 516 -4.46 -33.49 17.03
CA SER A 516 -3.16 -34.12 16.74
C SER A 516 -1.98 -33.15 16.75
N ALA A 517 -2.19 -31.91 17.19
CA ALA A 517 -1.18 -30.83 17.19
C ALA A 517 -0.45 -30.73 18.54
#